data_3cecff7ea2ffa150b15f18847865cdbb
#
_entry.id   3cecff7ea2ffa150b15f18847865cdbb
#
_cell.length_a   1.000
_cell.length_b   1.000
_cell.length_c   1.000
_cell.angle_alpha   90.00
_cell.angle_beta   90.00
_cell.angle_gamma   90.00
#
_symmetry.space_group_name_H-M   'P 1'
#
loop_
_entity.id
_entity.type
_entity.pdbx_description
1 polymer ?
#
loop_
_entity_poly.entity_id
_entity_poly.type
_entity_poly.pdbx_seq_one_letter_code
_entity_poly.pdbx_strand_id
1 'polypeptide(L)'
;IEIIVSELNVLNTAMTPPFTIEDNTDGGDDIRMKYRYLDLRRNAVRSNLELRHKMTIEVRTYLDKLGFIEVETPVLIGSTPEGARDFVVPSRMNPGQFYALPQSPQTLKQLLMVSGFDRYFQIAKCFRDEDLRADRQPEFTQIDCEMSFVEQEDIIATFEGMAKHLFKTLRGVELTEPFLRMSWADAMKY
;
A
#
# COMPACT_ATOMS: atom_id res chain seq x y z
N ILE A 1 -8.51 24.85 32.28
CA ILE A 1 -9.95 24.69 32.53
C ILE A 1 -10.09 23.60 33.57
N GLU A 2 -10.60 23.96 34.74
CA GLU A 2 -10.95 23.00 35.79
C GLU A 2 -12.41 22.59 35.63
N ILE A 3 -12.66 21.29 35.75
CA ILE A 3 -14.02 20.74 35.74
C ILE A 3 -14.31 20.25 37.15
N ILE A 4 -15.32 20.86 37.80
CA ILE A 4 -15.79 20.44 39.11
C ILE A 4 -16.84 19.31 38.85
N VAL A 5 -16.48 18.08 39.28
CA VAL A 5 -17.34 16.90 39.12
C VAL A 5 -18.21 16.79 40.35
N SER A 6 -19.53 16.80 40.15
CA SER A 6 -20.52 16.55 41.18
C SER A 6 -20.92 15.08 41.31
N GLU A 7 -20.83 14.32 40.23
CA GLU A 7 -21.17 12.90 40.17
C GLU A 7 -20.25 12.19 39.16
N LEU A 8 -19.77 11.01 39.52
CA LEU A 8 -18.98 10.14 38.66
C LEU A 8 -19.64 8.74 38.60
N ASN A 9 -20.12 8.35 37.43
CA ASN A 9 -20.66 7.03 37.18
C ASN A 9 -19.67 6.22 36.33
N VAL A 10 -19.10 5.15 36.89
CA VAL A 10 -18.20 4.24 36.22
C VAL A 10 -19.01 3.20 35.45
N LEU A 11 -19.08 3.33 34.10
CA LEU A 11 -19.84 2.43 33.24
C LEU A 11 -19.19 1.04 33.14
N ASN A 12 -17.85 1.00 33.11
CA ASN A 12 -17.07 -0.24 33.04
C ASN A 12 -15.66 0.02 33.58
N THR A 13 -15.03 -1.04 34.09
CA THR A 13 -13.63 -1.00 34.52
C THR A 13 -12.73 -1.58 33.45
N ALA A 14 -11.47 -1.11 33.38
CA ALA A 14 -10.46 -1.62 32.48
C ALA A 14 -9.19 -2.00 33.25
N MET A 15 -8.46 -2.97 32.70
CA MET A 15 -7.10 -3.27 33.18
C MET A 15 -6.15 -2.13 32.79
N THR A 16 -5.15 -1.89 33.60
CA THR A 16 -4.08 -0.93 33.28
C THR A 16 -3.41 -1.34 31.96
N PRO A 17 -3.31 -0.40 30.98
CA PRO A 17 -2.60 -0.66 29.74
C PRO A 17 -1.13 -1.02 30.00
N PRO A 18 -0.51 -1.88 29.16
CA PRO A 18 0.88 -2.32 29.32
C PRO A 18 1.91 -1.20 29.03
N PHE A 19 1.48 -0.08 28.48
CA PHE A 19 2.26 1.13 28.24
C PHE A 19 1.34 2.34 28.15
N THR A 20 1.88 3.55 28.28
CA THR A 20 1.08 4.79 28.15
C THR A 20 0.64 5.00 26.71
N ILE A 21 -0.67 5.33 26.52
CA ILE A 21 -1.25 5.62 25.20
C ILE A 21 -1.10 7.12 24.93
N GLU A 22 0.14 7.55 24.76
CA GLU A 22 0.55 8.92 24.46
C GLU A 22 1.54 8.94 23.32
N ASP A 23 1.73 10.08 22.67
CA ASP A 23 2.67 10.19 21.54
C ASP A 23 4.11 9.88 21.98
N ASN A 24 4.50 10.31 23.20
CA ASN A 24 5.75 9.95 23.85
C ASN A 24 5.50 8.80 24.83
N THR A 25 5.33 7.59 24.31
CA THR A 25 5.09 6.39 25.14
C THR A 25 6.35 5.88 25.82
N ASP A 26 6.19 5.25 26.97
CA ASP A 26 7.21 4.48 27.68
C ASP A 26 7.35 3.04 27.15
N GLY A 27 6.47 2.61 26.24
CA GLY A 27 6.47 1.29 25.64
C GLY A 27 7.56 1.11 24.59
N GLY A 28 8.42 0.11 24.76
CA GLY A 28 9.36 -0.35 23.74
C GLY A 28 8.67 -1.03 22.54
N ASP A 29 9.40 -1.26 21.45
CA ASP A 29 8.84 -1.78 20.21
C ASP A 29 8.17 -3.15 20.40
N ASP A 30 8.76 -4.04 21.15
CA ASP A 30 8.23 -5.39 21.37
C ASP A 30 6.85 -5.38 22.02
N ILE A 31 6.68 -4.56 23.06
CA ILE A 31 5.40 -4.48 23.76
C ILE A 31 4.34 -3.77 22.91
N ARG A 32 4.74 -2.76 22.14
CA ARG A 32 3.86 -2.07 21.21
C ARG A 32 3.42 -2.96 20.05
N MET A 33 4.31 -3.82 19.55
CA MET A 33 3.96 -4.82 18.53
C MET A 33 3.02 -5.89 19.07
N LYS A 34 3.27 -6.37 20.31
CA LYS A 34 2.39 -7.34 20.97
C LYS A 34 0.97 -6.79 21.20
N TYR A 35 0.88 -5.52 21.57
CA TYR A 35 -0.41 -4.85 21.82
C TYR A 35 -0.69 -3.77 20.77
N ARG A 36 -0.51 -4.12 19.49
CA ARG A 36 -0.61 -3.19 18.36
C ARG A 36 -1.93 -2.40 18.33
N TYR A 37 -3.04 -3.01 18.72
CA TYR A 37 -4.34 -2.36 18.80
C TYR A 37 -4.39 -1.21 19.81
N LEU A 38 -3.56 -1.22 20.86
CA LEU A 38 -3.40 -0.08 21.76
C LEU A 38 -2.46 0.97 21.18
N ASP A 39 -1.36 0.56 20.53
CA ASP A 39 -0.42 1.45 19.87
C ASP A 39 -1.09 2.27 18.73
N LEU A 40 -2.05 1.68 18.04
CA LEU A 40 -2.85 2.35 17.01
C LEU A 40 -3.73 3.50 17.53
N ARG A 41 -3.93 3.62 18.84
CA ARG A 41 -4.62 4.75 19.45
C ARG A 41 -3.74 6.00 19.57
N ARG A 42 -2.43 5.86 19.40
CA ARG A 42 -1.48 6.97 19.42
C ARG A 42 -1.54 7.74 18.10
N ASN A 43 -1.48 9.08 18.16
CA ASN A 43 -1.57 9.92 16.97
C ASN A 43 -0.46 9.64 15.96
N ALA A 44 0.77 9.39 16.42
CA ALA A 44 1.92 9.10 15.57
C ALA A 44 1.69 7.90 14.64
N VAL A 45 1.00 6.85 15.13
CA VAL A 45 0.71 5.64 14.34
C VAL A 45 -0.58 5.80 13.54
N ARG A 46 -1.60 6.37 14.17
CA ARG A 46 -2.90 6.62 13.55
C ARG A 46 -2.79 7.53 12.33
N SER A 47 -2.02 8.62 12.43
CA SER A 47 -1.83 9.57 11.33
C SER A 47 -1.22 8.92 10.07
N ASN A 48 -0.35 7.90 10.23
CA ASN A 48 0.19 7.15 9.10
C ASN A 48 -0.88 6.35 8.37
N LEU A 49 -1.82 5.74 9.10
CA LEU A 49 -2.94 5.02 8.49
C LEU A 49 -3.93 5.98 7.82
N GLU A 50 -4.20 7.12 8.44
CA GLU A 50 -5.05 8.16 7.86
C GLU A 50 -4.42 8.73 6.58
N LEU A 51 -3.09 8.97 6.57
CA LEU A 51 -2.37 9.39 5.37
C LEU A 51 -2.47 8.34 4.27
N ARG A 52 -2.24 7.06 4.61
CA ARG A 52 -2.38 5.95 3.65
C ARG A 52 -3.79 5.88 3.07
N HIS A 53 -4.82 6.02 3.90
CA HIS A 53 -6.21 6.05 3.46
C HIS A 53 -6.46 7.19 2.46
N LYS A 54 -6.06 8.42 2.81
CA LYS A 54 -6.21 9.59 1.93
C LYS A 54 -5.45 9.40 0.62
N MET A 55 -4.21 8.89 0.68
CA MET A 55 -3.42 8.60 -0.52
C MET A 55 -4.15 7.63 -1.45
N THR A 56 -4.73 6.57 -0.91
CA THR A 56 -5.46 5.58 -1.72
C THR A 56 -6.68 6.20 -2.41
N ILE A 57 -7.43 7.06 -1.73
CA ILE A 57 -8.57 7.79 -2.31
C ILE A 57 -8.10 8.73 -3.44
N GLU A 58 -7.02 9.48 -3.19
CA GLU A 58 -6.49 10.44 -4.19
C GLU A 58 -5.92 9.73 -5.43
N VAL A 59 -5.27 8.57 -5.27
CA VAL A 59 -4.81 7.75 -6.39
C VAL A 59 -5.99 7.30 -7.24
N ARG A 60 -7.06 6.78 -6.63
CA ARG A 60 -8.28 6.38 -7.33
C ARG A 60 -8.90 7.54 -8.09
N THR A 61 -9.05 8.68 -7.41
CA THR A 61 -9.62 9.90 -8.01
C THR A 61 -8.78 10.41 -9.18
N TYR A 62 -7.45 10.36 -9.07
CA TYR A 62 -6.56 10.79 -10.14
C TYR A 62 -6.62 9.86 -11.35
N LEU A 63 -6.54 8.56 -11.14
CA LEU A 63 -6.54 7.57 -12.21
C LEU A 63 -7.91 7.47 -12.90
N ASP A 64 -9.01 7.54 -12.15
CA ASP A 64 -10.37 7.57 -12.69
C ASP A 64 -10.57 8.76 -13.65
N LYS A 65 -10.09 9.96 -13.29
CA LYS A 65 -10.13 11.14 -14.17
C LYS A 65 -9.36 10.96 -15.47
N LEU A 66 -8.36 10.09 -15.49
CA LEU A 66 -7.59 9.74 -16.68
C LEU A 66 -8.19 8.55 -17.45
N GLY A 67 -9.36 8.06 -17.04
CA GLY A 67 -10.07 6.97 -17.69
C GLY A 67 -9.52 5.57 -17.37
N PHE A 68 -8.79 5.42 -16.27
CA PHE A 68 -8.41 4.10 -15.79
C PHE A 68 -9.59 3.42 -15.10
N ILE A 69 -9.69 2.12 -15.29
CA ILE A 69 -10.69 1.25 -14.65
C ILE A 69 -10.01 0.42 -13.57
N GLU A 70 -10.51 0.52 -12.33
CA GLU A 70 -10.04 -0.34 -11.25
C GLU A 70 -10.65 -1.74 -11.40
N VAL A 71 -9.79 -2.75 -11.54
CA VAL A 71 -10.20 -4.16 -11.61
C VAL A 71 -9.48 -4.95 -10.53
N GLU A 72 -10.25 -5.51 -9.60
CA GLU A 72 -9.72 -6.41 -8.58
C GLU A 72 -9.49 -7.80 -9.18
N THR A 73 -8.23 -8.27 -9.12
CA THR A 73 -7.83 -9.56 -9.65
C THR A 73 -7.82 -10.64 -8.54
N PRO A 74 -8.00 -11.92 -8.88
CA PRO A 74 -7.92 -13.01 -7.91
C PRO A 74 -6.57 -13.07 -7.17
N VAL A 75 -6.63 -13.42 -5.88
CA VAL A 75 -5.46 -13.63 -5.01
C VAL A 75 -5.05 -15.11 -4.95
N LEU A 76 -5.98 -16.05 -5.06
CA LEU A 76 -5.67 -17.48 -5.17
C LEU A 76 -5.51 -17.84 -6.65
N ILE A 77 -4.26 -17.89 -7.12
CA ILE A 77 -3.92 -18.14 -8.52
C ILE A 77 -3.02 -19.37 -8.70
N GLY A 78 -2.68 -19.71 -9.92
CA GLY A 78 -1.58 -20.64 -10.20
C GLY A 78 -0.23 -19.93 -10.03
N SER A 79 0.82 -20.70 -9.74
CA SER A 79 2.19 -20.18 -9.68
C SER A 79 2.59 -19.54 -11.01
N THR A 80 3.23 -18.37 -10.94
CA THR A 80 3.73 -17.61 -12.10
C THR A 80 5.23 -17.37 -11.96
N PRO A 81 6.02 -17.44 -13.04
CA PRO A 81 7.48 -17.29 -12.99
C PRO A 81 7.88 -15.81 -12.94
N GLU A 82 7.58 -15.10 -11.85
CA GLU A 82 7.86 -13.66 -11.72
C GLU A 82 9.16 -13.31 -10.99
N GLY A 83 10.03 -14.29 -10.74
CA GLY A 83 11.38 -14.07 -10.24
C GLY A 83 11.58 -14.25 -8.73
N ALA A 84 10.58 -14.00 -7.88
CA ALA A 84 10.61 -14.33 -6.45
C ALA A 84 10.07 -15.76 -6.21
N ARG A 85 10.20 -16.26 -4.99
CA ARG A 85 9.50 -17.48 -4.57
C ARG A 85 8.05 -17.12 -4.21
N ASP A 86 7.14 -18.06 -4.55
CA ASP A 86 5.73 -17.91 -4.23
C ASP A 86 5.42 -18.39 -2.81
N PHE A 87 4.55 -17.66 -2.13
CA PHE A 87 3.80 -18.25 -1.02
C PHE A 87 2.70 -19.15 -1.58
N VAL A 88 2.60 -20.37 -1.07
CA VAL A 88 1.64 -21.35 -1.55
C VAL A 88 0.58 -21.70 -0.50
N VAL A 89 -0.64 -21.95 -0.96
CA VAL A 89 -1.77 -22.34 -0.13
C VAL A 89 -2.24 -23.73 -0.58
N PRO A 90 -2.21 -24.74 0.29
CA PRO A 90 -2.68 -26.08 -0.05
C PRO A 90 -4.14 -26.10 -0.46
N SER A 91 -4.47 -26.81 -1.55
CA SER A 91 -5.86 -27.02 -1.95
C SER A 91 -6.47 -28.19 -1.17
N ARG A 92 -7.50 -27.91 -0.37
CA ARG A 92 -8.25 -28.96 0.32
C ARG A 92 -9.05 -29.85 -0.65
N MET A 93 -9.53 -29.27 -1.75
CA MET A 93 -10.36 -29.97 -2.73
C MET A 93 -9.54 -30.86 -3.68
N ASN A 94 -8.28 -30.50 -3.90
CA ASN A 94 -7.40 -31.22 -4.83
C ASN A 94 -6.11 -31.64 -4.09
N PRO A 95 -6.05 -32.83 -3.48
CA PRO A 95 -4.89 -33.29 -2.74
C PRO A 95 -3.61 -33.24 -3.57
N GLY A 96 -2.53 -32.72 -2.99
CA GLY A 96 -1.24 -32.56 -3.67
C GLY A 96 -1.14 -31.34 -4.59
N GLN A 97 -2.20 -30.53 -4.72
CA GLN A 97 -2.17 -29.28 -5.48
C GLN A 97 -2.19 -28.05 -4.57
N PHE A 98 -1.68 -26.93 -5.08
CA PHE A 98 -1.53 -25.68 -4.35
C PHE A 98 -2.00 -24.50 -5.20
N TYR A 99 -2.58 -23.52 -4.54
CA TYR A 99 -2.65 -22.16 -5.05
C TYR A 99 -1.37 -21.42 -4.73
N ALA A 100 -1.03 -20.42 -5.51
CA ALA A 100 0.00 -19.43 -5.18
C ALA A 100 -0.63 -18.08 -4.86
N LEU A 101 0.01 -17.31 -3.98
CA LEU A 101 -0.32 -15.90 -3.77
C LEU A 101 0.43 -15.05 -4.81
N PRO A 102 -0.19 -14.01 -5.40
CA PRO A 102 0.40 -13.27 -6.50
C PRO A 102 1.60 -12.43 -6.04
N GLN A 103 2.69 -12.50 -6.77
CA GLN A 103 3.84 -11.59 -6.61
C GLN A 103 3.53 -10.20 -7.15
N SER A 104 2.72 -10.16 -8.18
CA SER A 104 2.03 -9.00 -8.77
C SER A 104 0.86 -9.53 -9.63
N PRO A 105 -0.09 -8.69 -10.06
CA PRO A 105 -1.15 -9.11 -10.96
C PRO A 105 -0.71 -9.17 -12.45
N GLN A 106 0.57 -9.39 -12.74
CA GLN A 106 1.18 -9.23 -14.07
C GLN A 106 0.45 -9.99 -15.18
N THR A 107 0.23 -11.28 -15.02
CA THR A 107 -0.46 -12.09 -16.03
C THR A 107 -1.90 -11.64 -16.22
N LEU A 108 -2.59 -11.33 -15.13
CA LEU A 108 -4.00 -10.95 -15.16
C LEU A 108 -4.22 -9.59 -15.81
N LYS A 109 -3.37 -8.59 -15.51
CA LYS A 109 -3.47 -7.28 -16.16
C LYS A 109 -3.16 -7.34 -17.66
N GLN A 110 -2.21 -8.19 -18.09
CA GLN A 110 -1.99 -8.43 -19.51
C GLN A 110 -3.23 -9.02 -20.18
N LEU A 111 -3.91 -9.97 -19.55
CA LEU A 111 -5.17 -10.52 -20.06
C LEU A 111 -6.28 -9.46 -20.13
N LEU A 112 -6.32 -8.52 -19.19
CA LEU A 112 -7.23 -7.37 -19.26
C LEU A 112 -6.94 -6.50 -20.48
N MET A 113 -5.65 -6.21 -20.78
CA MET A 113 -5.27 -5.48 -21.99
C MET A 113 -5.74 -6.20 -23.26
N VAL A 114 -5.53 -7.52 -23.35
CA VAL A 114 -6.03 -8.35 -24.45
C VAL A 114 -7.57 -8.33 -24.54
N SER A 115 -8.24 -8.17 -23.42
CA SER A 115 -9.71 -8.09 -23.33
C SER A 115 -10.26 -6.69 -23.66
N GLY A 116 -9.41 -5.72 -24.03
CA GLY A 116 -9.80 -4.38 -24.43
C GLY A 116 -9.92 -3.36 -23.28
N PHE A 117 -9.34 -3.63 -22.13
CA PHE A 117 -9.21 -2.63 -21.05
C PHE A 117 -7.95 -1.81 -21.30
N ASP A 118 -8.05 -0.72 -22.02
CA ASP A 118 -6.90 0.07 -22.44
C ASP A 118 -6.17 0.80 -21.31
N ARG A 119 -6.83 1.01 -20.17
CA ARG A 119 -6.27 1.63 -18.97
C ARG A 119 -6.81 0.93 -17.75
N TYR A 120 -5.95 0.16 -17.11
CA TYR A 120 -6.24 -0.60 -15.89
C TYR A 120 -5.43 -0.05 -14.72
N PHE A 121 -6.01 -0.11 -13.52
CA PHE A 121 -5.25 -0.02 -12.28
C PHE A 121 -5.85 -0.90 -11.19
N GLN A 122 -5.06 -1.13 -10.15
CA GLN A 122 -5.48 -1.81 -8.93
C GLN A 122 -4.61 -1.38 -7.75
N ILE A 123 -5.21 -1.26 -6.57
CA ILE A 123 -4.46 -1.19 -5.31
C ILE A 123 -4.24 -2.64 -4.87
N ALA A 124 -3.19 -3.26 -5.40
CA ALA A 124 -2.96 -4.70 -5.36
C ALA A 124 -2.19 -5.14 -4.11
N LYS A 125 -2.66 -6.21 -3.45
CA LYS A 125 -1.85 -6.96 -2.48
C LYS A 125 -0.90 -7.88 -3.23
N CYS A 126 0.40 -7.80 -2.86
CA CYS A 126 1.47 -8.56 -3.46
C CYS A 126 2.24 -9.33 -2.39
N PHE A 127 2.74 -10.50 -2.75
CA PHE A 127 3.38 -11.44 -1.85
C PHE A 127 4.68 -11.95 -2.48
N ARG A 128 5.80 -11.87 -1.76
CA ARG A 128 7.09 -12.36 -2.23
C ARG A 128 7.84 -13.02 -1.08
N ASP A 129 8.17 -14.29 -1.23
CA ASP A 129 8.98 -15.03 -0.26
C ASP A 129 10.46 -14.79 -0.56
N GLU A 130 10.95 -13.64 -0.13
CA GLU A 130 12.32 -13.16 -0.32
C GLU A 130 12.92 -12.72 1.02
N ASP A 131 14.24 -12.60 1.05
CA ASP A 131 14.95 -12.05 2.20
C ASP A 131 14.54 -10.59 2.46
N LEU A 132 14.21 -10.31 3.70
CA LEU A 132 13.82 -8.97 4.12
C LEU A 132 15.06 -8.05 4.15
N ARG A 133 14.90 -6.87 3.57
CA ARG A 133 15.93 -5.82 3.57
C ARG A 133 15.27 -4.48 3.86
N ALA A 134 15.82 -3.73 4.82
CA ALA A 134 15.36 -2.38 5.17
C ALA A 134 13.82 -2.32 5.32
N ASP A 135 13.14 -1.72 4.36
CA ASP A 135 11.68 -1.51 4.32
C ASP A 135 10.89 -2.60 3.55
N ARG A 136 11.57 -3.62 3.01
CA ARG A 136 10.91 -4.71 2.28
C ARG A 136 10.15 -5.62 3.22
N GLN A 137 8.91 -5.93 2.83
CA GLN A 137 8.02 -6.84 3.54
C GLN A 137 7.58 -7.97 2.60
N PRO A 138 7.33 -9.19 3.13
CA PRO A 138 6.87 -10.31 2.31
C PRO A 138 5.45 -10.09 1.77
N GLU A 139 4.65 -9.28 2.45
CA GLU A 139 3.35 -8.79 2.01
C GLU A 139 3.39 -7.27 1.92
N PHE A 140 3.05 -6.73 0.74
CA PHE A 140 3.04 -5.29 0.50
C PHE A 140 1.93 -4.90 -0.47
N THR A 141 1.75 -3.60 -0.67
CA THR A 141 0.73 -3.08 -1.57
C THR A 141 1.38 -2.32 -2.71
N GLN A 142 0.91 -2.56 -3.93
CA GLN A 142 1.28 -1.80 -5.12
C GLN A 142 0.12 -0.93 -5.61
N ILE A 143 0.42 0.24 -6.14
CA ILE A 143 -0.43 0.92 -7.10
C ILE A 143 -0.02 0.33 -8.44
N ASP A 144 -0.75 -0.68 -8.89
CA ASP A 144 -0.46 -1.38 -10.13
C ASP A 144 -1.28 -0.80 -11.26
N CYS A 145 -0.64 -0.51 -12.39
CA CYS A 145 -1.27 0.11 -13.55
C CYS A 145 -0.79 -0.55 -14.85
N GLU A 146 -1.65 -0.56 -15.87
CA GLU A 146 -1.29 -0.97 -17.21
C GLU A 146 -2.01 -0.08 -18.23
N MET A 147 -1.32 0.26 -19.32
CA MET A 147 -1.84 1.09 -20.40
C MET A 147 -1.52 0.48 -21.75
N SER A 148 -2.49 0.48 -22.66
CA SER A 148 -2.31 0.10 -24.07
C SER A 148 -2.12 1.32 -24.95
N PHE A 149 -1.47 1.11 -26.12
CA PHE A 149 -1.31 2.14 -27.18
C PHE A 149 -0.60 3.42 -26.71
N VAL A 150 0.44 3.28 -25.89
CA VAL A 150 1.20 4.39 -25.32
C VAL A 150 2.70 4.21 -25.54
N GLU A 151 3.39 5.34 -25.55
CA GLU A 151 4.86 5.41 -25.58
C GLU A 151 5.42 5.67 -24.17
N GLN A 152 6.73 5.60 -24.02
CA GLN A 152 7.42 5.84 -22.75
C GLN A 152 7.04 7.19 -22.12
N GLU A 153 6.93 8.23 -22.94
CA GLU A 153 6.63 9.58 -22.46
C GLU A 153 5.24 9.70 -21.86
N ASP A 154 4.25 8.96 -22.39
CA ASP A 154 2.90 8.93 -21.86
C ASP A 154 2.86 8.34 -20.44
N ILE A 155 3.64 7.27 -20.23
CA ILE A 155 3.80 6.64 -18.91
C ILE A 155 4.44 7.60 -17.92
N ILE A 156 5.56 8.23 -18.32
CA ILE A 156 6.28 9.18 -17.46
C ILE A 156 5.38 10.36 -17.11
N ALA A 157 4.69 10.95 -18.08
CA ALA A 157 3.79 12.09 -17.84
C ALA A 157 2.64 11.72 -16.88
N THR A 158 2.05 10.55 -17.05
CA THR A 158 0.97 10.05 -16.19
C THR A 158 1.42 9.91 -14.74
N PHE A 159 2.57 9.27 -14.50
CA PHE A 159 3.02 8.99 -13.13
C PHE A 159 3.74 10.18 -12.49
N GLU A 160 4.40 11.02 -13.25
CA GLU A 160 4.90 12.31 -12.75
C GLU A 160 3.74 13.18 -12.30
N GLY A 161 2.68 13.26 -13.11
CA GLY A 161 1.46 13.99 -12.75
C GLY A 161 0.80 13.44 -11.50
N MET A 162 0.72 12.12 -11.34
CA MET A 162 0.19 11.48 -10.14
C MET A 162 1.03 11.82 -8.89
N ALA A 163 2.34 11.72 -8.99
CA ALA A 163 3.22 12.06 -7.87
C ALA A 163 3.06 13.52 -7.45
N LYS A 164 3.05 14.47 -8.41
CA LYS A 164 2.82 15.89 -8.15
C LYS A 164 1.46 16.13 -7.48
N HIS A 165 0.40 15.48 -7.98
CA HIS A 165 -0.94 15.57 -7.40
C HIS A 165 -0.96 15.09 -5.93
N LEU A 166 -0.36 13.94 -5.64
CA LEU A 166 -0.32 13.37 -4.30
C LEU A 166 0.47 14.26 -3.32
N PHE A 167 1.65 14.77 -3.71
CA PHE A 167 2.44 15.66 -2.85
C PHE A 167 1.68 16.96 -2.55
N LYS A 168 1.07 17.55 -3.56
CA LYS A 168 0.26 18.76 -3.40
C LYS A 168 -0.94 18.53 -2.48
N THR A 169 -1.72 17.48 -2.75
CA THR A 169 -2.99 17.24 -2.04
C THR A 169 -2.78 16.75 -0.60
N LEU A 170 -1.79 15.89 -0.38
CA LEU A 170 -1.60 15.23 0.92
C LEU A 170 -0.64 15.97 1.84
N ARG A 171 0.35 16.69 1.26
CA ARG A 171 1.42 17.34 2.03
C ARG A 171 1.47 18.85 1.83
N GLY A 172 0.68 19.42 0.92
CA GLY A 172 0.75 20.83 0.57
C GLY A 172 2.06 21.23 -0.13
N VAL A 173 2.82 20.26 -0.65
CA VAL A 173 4.11 20.49 -1.33
C VAL A 173 3.86 20.54 -2.83
N GLU A 174 4.19 21.66 -3.45
CA GLU A 174 4.08 21.85 -4.89
C GLU A 174 5.41 21.54 -5.58
N LEU A 175 5.41 20.46 -6.39
CA LEU A 175 6.54 20.06 -7.22
C LEU A 175 6.36 20.66 -8.60
N THR A 176 6.93 21.85 -8.83
CA THR A 176 6.73 22.67 -10.04
C THR A 176 7.62 22.21 -11.20
N GLU A 177 8.87 21.85 -10.90
CA GLU A 177 9.83 21.45 -11.93
C GLU A 177 9.56 20.02 -12.42
N PRO A 178 9.88 19.71 -13.70
CA PRO A 178 9.88 18.34 -14.20
C PRO A 178 10.83 17.46 -13.39
N PHE A 179 10.49 16.18 -13.22
CA PHE A 179 11.39 15.25 -12.55
C PHE A 179 12.66 15.06 -13.36
N LEU A 180 13.79 15.05 -12.67
CA LEU A 180 15.10 14.85 -13.29
C LEU A 180 15.11 13.50 -14.02
N ARG A 181 15.49 13.54 -15.30
CA ARG A 181 15.73 12.36 -16.11
C ARG A 181 17.23 12.11 -16.18
N MET A 182 17.63 10.91 -15.81
CA MET A 182 19.02 10.53 -15.90
C MET A 182 19.17 9.16 -16.55
N SER A 183 20.29 8.97 -17.22
CA SER A 183 20.62 7.66 -17.76
C SER A 183 20.97 6.68 -16.63
N TRP A 184 20.89 5.37 -16.92
CA TRP A 184 21.35 4.35 -15.97
C TRP A 184 22.79 4.60 -15.52
N ALA A 185 23.67 4.96 -16.47
CA ALA A 185 25.07 5.22 -16.18
C ALA A 185 25.27 6.42 -15.22
N ASP A 186 24.42 7.44 -15.33
CA ASP A 186 24.49 8.58 -14.41
C ASP A 186 23.90 8.22 -13.04
N ALA A 187 22.79 7.49 -12.99
CA ALA A 187 22.20 7.03 -11.73
C ALA A 187 23.12 6.11 -10.91
N MET A 188 24.05 5.41 -11.58
CA MET A 188 25.05 4.56 -10.89
C MET A 188 26.23 5.34 -10.32
N LYS A 189 26.36 6.64 -10.58
CA LYS A 189 27.41 7.51 -10.02
C LYS A 189 26.99 8.20 -8.72
N TYR A 190 25.70 8.26 -8.43
CA TYR A 190 25.08 8.90 -7.26
C TYR A 190 24.37 7.87 -6.37
#